data_44d176a75d12f5cbd1eff3a923d19e41
#
_entry.id   44d176a75d12f5cbd1eff3a923d19e41
#
_cell.length_a   1.000
_cell.length_b   1.000
_cell.length_c   1.000
_cell.angle_alpha   90.00
_cell.angle_beta   90.00
_cell.angle_gamma   90.00
#
_symmetry.space_group_name_H-M   'P 1'
#
loop_
_entity.id
_entity.type
_entity.pdbx_description
1 polymer ?
#
loop_
_entity_poly.entity_id
_entity_poly.type
_entity_poly.pdbx_seq_one_letter_code
_entity_poly.pdbx_strand_id
1 'polypeptide(L)'
;AAAALPELTVGSDNYPPFIYLNNDSTPTGIDVDIATEAFARMGYAVRFEIIDWEQKTKLVESGAIDCIWSCFSMDGREQLYRWVGPYMVSRQVVAVNADSGIETLADLAGKTMMVQSTTKPEEIFLAGTDPRIPQFGELLSAEDRSVQYAMLNCGYVDAIAAHEAAILRYMQDCNANFRILEEPLLVTGIGVAFALNDTRGLDEKLTETFAAMRADGTMKQIVGKYLPDPEKYLEVDALEP
;
A
#
# COMPACT_ATOMS: atom_id res chain seq x y z
N ALA A 1 -30.83 -23.29 -9.27
CA ALA A 1 -30.10 -22.15 -8.75
C ALA A 1 -28.61 -22.44 -8.95
N ALA A 2 -27.87 -21.54 -9.57
CA ALA A 2 -26.40 -21.65 -9.61
C ALA A 2 -25.89 -21.63 -8.16
N ALA A 3 -24.98 -22.54 -7.83
CA ALA A 3 -24.34 -22.54 -6.51
C ALA A 3 -23.58 -21.21 -6.34
N ALA A 4 -23.70 -20.60 -5.17
CA ALA A 4 -22.90 -19.41 -4.84
C ALA A 4 -21.41 -19.80 -4.91
N LEU A 5 -20.59 -18.91 -5.47
CA LEU A 5 -19.13 -19.10 -5.49
C LEU A 5 -18.59 -19.11 -4.04
N PRO A 6 -17.57 -19.93 -3.76
CA PRO A 6 -16.87 -19.83 -2.49
C PRO A 6 -16.26 -18.42 -2.36
N GLU A 7 -16.26 -17.87 -1.15
CA GLU A 7 -15.82 -16.51 -0.88
C GLU A 7 -14.43 -16.50 -0.24
N LEU A 8 -13.59 -15.56 -0.67
CA LEU A 8 -12.31 -15.24 -0.04
C LEU A 8 -12.38 -13.85 0.61
N THR A 9 -11.83 -13.74 1.80
CA THR A 9 -11.77 -12.49 2.56
C THR A 9 -10.41 -11.83 2.40
N VAL A 10 -10.40 -10.62 1.86
CA VAL A 10 -9.23 -9.74 1.77
C VAL A 10 -9.21 -8.81 2.98
N GLY A 11 -8.16 -8.89 3.79
CA GLY A 11 -7.90 -7.94 4.86
C GLY A 11 -7.09 -6.75 4.34
N SER A 12 -7.56 -5.54 4.60
CA SER A 12 -6.95 -4.32 4.09
C SER A 12 -7.02 -3.17 5.09
N ASP A 13 -6.14 -2.19 4.89
CA ASP A 13 -6.27 -0.86 5.49
C ASP A 13 -7.22 0.02 4.64
N ASN A 14 -7.69 1.12 5.19
CA ASN A 14 -8.36 2.15 4.41
C ASN A 14 -7.31 3.02 3.72
N TYR A 15 -7.04 2.76 2.45
CA TYR A 15 -5.89 3.32 1.74
C TYR A 15 -6.20 3.78 0.31
N PRO A 16 -6.88 4.93 0.13
CA PRO A 16 -7.08 5.51 -1.21
C PRO A 16 -5.74 5.80 -1.92
N PRO A 17 -5.60 5.56 -3.22
CA PRO A 17 -6.58 5.04 -4.17
C PRO A 17 -6.62 3.51 -4.29
N PHE A 18 -5.91 2.79 -3.42
CA PHE A 18 -5.77 1.33 -3.54
C PHE A 18 -7.01 0.59 -3.07
N ILE A 19 -7.46 0.88 -1.85
CA ILE A 19 -8.68 0.33 -1.27
C ILE A 19 -9.27 1.31 -0.28
N TYR A 20 -10.55 1.60 -0.43
CA TYR A 20 -11.31 2.50 0.45
C TYR A 20 -12.80 2.26 0.29
N LEU A 21 -13.59 2.76 1.22
CA LEU A 21 -15.03 2.74 1.13
C LEU A 21 -15.51 4.06 0.51
N ASN A 22 -16.35 3.97 -0.52
CA ASN A 22 -17.03 5.14 -1.06
C ASN A 22 -18.21 5.59 -0.16
N ASN A 23 -18.96 6.61 -0.58
CA ASN A 23 -20.01 7.21 0.23
C ASN A 23 -21.17 6.25 0.59
N ASP A 24 -21.37 5.18 -0.18
CA ASP A 24 -22.38 4.15 0.08
C ASP A 24 -21.80 2.91 0.80
N SER A 25 -20.59 3.04 1.35
CA SER A 25 -19.83 2.00 2.03
C SER A 25 -19.43 0.82 1.13
N THR A 26 -19.39 1.01 -0.18
CA THR A 26 -18.92 0.00 -1.12
C THR A 26 -17.39 0.07 -1.26
N PRO A 27 -16.67 -1.06 -1.12
CA PRO A 27 -15.23 -1.10 -1.39
C PRO A 27 -14.91 -0.68 -2.82
N THR A 28 -13.92 0.19 -2.96
CA THR A 28 -13.51 0.79 -4.23
C THR A 28 -11.99 0.98 -4.24
N GLY A 29 -11.39 0.98 -5.41
CA GLY A 29 -9.96 1.26 -5.59
C GLY A 29 -9.25 0.26 -6.48
N ILE A 30 -7.96 0.52 -6.70
CA ILE A 30 -7.12 -0.29 -7.59
C ILE A 30 -7.10 -1.75 -7.13
N ASP A 31 -6.81 -1.98 -5.86
CA ASP A 31 -6.70 -3.32 -5.29
C ASP A 31 -8.05 -4.04 -5.25
N VAL A 32 -9.15 -3.29 -5.05
CA VAL A 32 -10.51 -3.85 -5.11
C VAL A 32 -10.82 -4.37 -6.49
N ASP A 33 -10.56 -3.58 -7.54
CA ASP A 33 -10.84 -3.97 -8.92
C ASP A 33 -9.95 -5.15 -9.35
N ILE A 34 -8.65 -5.12 -9.00
CA ILE A 34 -7.72 -6.22 -9.32
C ILE A 34 -8.14 -7.50 -8.61
N ALA A 35 -8.42 -7.45 -7.30
CA ALA A 35 -8.80 -8.62 -6.52
C ALA A 35 -10.14 -9.21 -6.98
N THR A 36 -11.11 -8.36 -7.27
CA THR A 36 -12.43 -8.80 -7.76
C THR A 36 -12.30 -9.54 -9.08
N GLU A 37 -11.57 -9.00 -10.04
CA GLU A 37 -11.35 -9.64 -11.34
C GLU A 37 -10.51 -10.92 -11.19
N ALA A 38 -9.43 -10.88 -10.44
CA ALA A 38 -8.54 -12.02 -10.28
C ALA A 38 -9.25 -13.19 -9.60
N PHE A 39 -9.94 -12.95 -8.50
CA PHE A 39 -10.66 -14.02 -7.80
C PHE A 39 -11.86 -14.53 -8.59
N ALA A 40 -12.55 -13.69 -9.35
CA ALA A 40 -13.59 -14.15 -10.26
C ALA A 40 -13.05 -15.12 -11.31
N ARG A 41 -11.88 -14.84 -11.91
CA ARG A 41 -11.20 -15.77 -12.84
C ARG A 41 -10.80 -17.08 -12.17
N MET A 42 -10.49 -17.05 -10.89
CA MET A 42 -10.16 -18.24 -10.10
C MET A 42 -11.40 -19.02 -9.62
N GLY A 43 -12.60 -18.48 -9.82
CA GLY A 43 -13.87 -19.11 -9.42
C GLY A 43 -14.30 -18.80 -7.99
N TYR A 44 -13.86 -17.66 -7.44
CA TYR A 44 -14.20 -17.17 -6.09
C TYR A 44 -14.94 -15.85 -6.15
N ALA A 45 -15.84 -15.63 -5.18
CA ALA A 45 -16.27 -14.29 -4.78
C ALA A 45 -15.26 -13.69 -3.81
N VAL A 46 -15.25 -12.37 -3.68
CA VAL A 46 -14.35 -11.68 -2.76
C VAL A 46 -15.14 -10.79 -1.78
N ARG A 47 -14.73 -10.81 -0.53
CA ARG A 47 -15.19 -9.89 0.51
C ARG A 47 -14.01 -9.09 1.02
N PHE A 48 -14.18 -7.78 1.13
CA PHE A 48 -13.18 -6.87 1.66
C PHE A 48 -13.51 -6.52 3.10
N GLU A 49 -12.51 -6.56 3.96
CA GLU A 49 -12.62 -6.22 5.37
C GLU A 49 -11.52 -5.22 5.74
N ILE A 50 -11.94 -4.03 6.18
CA ILE A 50 -11.01 -3.06 6.75
C ILE A 50 -10.64 -3.55 8.15
N ILE A 51 -9.37 -3.82 8.34
CA ILE A 51 -8.82 -4.41 9.56
C ILE A 51 -7.98 -3.38 10.34
N ASP A 52 -7.75 -3.68 11.61
CA ASP A 52 -6.66 -3.07 12.35
C ASP A 52 -5.33 -3.54 11.72
N TRP A 53 -4.60 -2.59 11.11
CA TRP A 53 -3.40 -2.90 10.33
C TRP A 53 -2.30 -3.53 11.18
N GLU A 54 -2.24 -3.24 12.46
CA GLU A 54 -1.28 -3.86 13.38
C GLU A 54 -1.54 -5.36 13.57
N GLN A 55 -2.79 -5.79 13.40
CA GLN A 55 -3.20 -7.18 13.55
C GLN A 55 -3.11 -8.03 12.28
N LYS A 56 -2.72 -7.45 11.14
CA LYS A 56 -2.75 -8.10 9.82
C LYS A 56 -2.12 -9.50 9.79
N THR A 57 -0.93 -9.64 10.37
CA THR A 57 -0.21 -10.93 10.41
C THR A 57 -0.97 -11.97 11.20
N LYS A 58 -1.43 -11.61 12.40
CA LYS A 58 -2.21 -12.51 13.24
C LYS A 58 -3.52 -12.93 12.59
N LEU A 59 -4.19 -12.01 11.90
CA LEU A 59 -5.46 -12.29 11.23
C LEU A 59 -5.29 -13.25 10.06
N VAL A 60 -4.25 -13.10 9.24
CA VAL A 60 -4.00 -14.01 8.12
C VAL A 60 -3.51 -15.36 8.61
N GLU A 61 -2.66 -15.43 9.63
CA GLU A 61 -2.16 -16.68 10.20
C GLU A 61 -3.26 -17.51 10.88
N SER A 62 -4.23 -16.84 11.50
CA SER A 62 -5.39 -17.51 12.12
C SER A 62 -6.48 -17.92 11.12
N GLY A 63 -6.40 -17.48 9.88
CA GLY A 63 -7.43 -17.70 8.86
C GLY A 63 -8.68 -16.82 9.04
N ALA A 64 -8.62 -15.78 9.88
CA ALA A 64 -9.71 -14.80 9.99
C ALA A 64 -9.86 -13.98 8.69
N ILE A 65 -8.77 -13.77 7.99
CA ILE A 65 -8.72 -13.29 6.60
C ILE A 65 -7.93 -14.28 5.76
N ASP A 66 -8.22 -14.37 4.47
CA ASP A 66 -7.52 -15.29 3.56
C ASP A 66 -6.20 -14.72 3.05
N CYS A 67 -6.13 -13.41 2.85
CA CYS A 67 -4.91 -12.72 2.46
C CYS A 67 -4.91 -11.26 2.92
N ILE A 68 -3.70 -10.68 2.94
CA ILE A 68 -3.46 -9.26 3.15
C ILE A 68 -3.25 -8.61 1.78
N TRP A 69 -4.07 -7.62 1.44
CA TRP A 69 -3.99 -6.93 0.16
C TRP A 69 -4.37 -5.46 0.30
N SER A 70 -3.39 -4.59 0.40
CA SER A 70 -3.58 -3.16 0.61
C SER A 70 -2.30 -2.39 0.28
N CYS A 71 -1.89 -2.37 -0.98
CA CYS A 71 -0.63 -1.73 -1.36
C CYS A 71 0.55 -2.19 -0.47
N PHE A 72 0.66 -3.50 -0.23
CA PHE A 72 1.55 -4.05 0.77
C PHE A 72 2.95 -4.29 0.23
N SER A 73 3.93 -3.53 0.72
CA SER A 73 5.34 -3.64 0.32
C SER A 73 5.93 -4.99 0.71
N MET A 74 6.53 -5.68 -0.27
CA MET A 74 7.15 -7.00 -0.09
C MET A 74 8.53 -6.91 0.56
N ASP A 75 9.24 -5.84 0.29
CA ASP A 75 10.63 -5.60 0.63
C ASP A 75 10.96 -5.80 2.13
N GLY A 76 11.93 -6.67 2.41
CA GLY A 76 12.32 -7.06 3.77
C GLY A 76 11.32 -7.96 4.51
N ARG A 77 10.28 -8.45 3.83
CA ARG A 77 9.23 -9.31 4.38
C ARG A 77 9.06 -10.62 3.63
N GLU A 78 9.99 -10.95 2.74
CA GLU A 78 9.91 -12.07 1.80
C GLU A 78 9.73 -13.40 2.51
N GLN A 79 10.28 -13.52 3.71
CA GLN A 79 10.23 -14.75 4.52
C GLN A 79 9.02 -14.81 5.48
N LEU A 80 8.21 -13.75 5.55
CA LEU A 80 7.10 -13.67 6.52
C LEU A 80 5.80 -14.22 5.97
N TYR A 81 5.65 -14.27 4.65
CA TYR A 81 4.40 -14.64 3.98
C TYR A 81 4.68 -15.48 2.72
N ARG A 82 3.64 -16.15 2.25
CA ARG A 82 3.60 -16.66 0.88
C ARG A 82 3.12 -15.51 -0.01
N TRP A 83 4.03 -14.93 -0.77
CA TRP A 83 3.78 -13.76 -1.57
C TRP A 83 3.30 -14.08 -2.98
N VAL A 84 2.39 -13.25 -3.46
CA VAL A 84 2.03 -13.15 -4.87
C VAL A 84 2.36 -11.75 -5.37
N GLY A 85 3.21 -11.65 -6.35
CA GLY A 85 3.66 -10.36 -6.87
C GLY A 85 5.17 -10.32 -7.12
N PRO A 86 5.72 -9.09 -7.32
CA PRO A 86 4.99 -7.82 -7.26
C PRO A 86 3.98 -7.66 -8.41
N TYR A 87 2.80 -7.11 -8.10
CA TYR A 87 1.81 -6.80 -9.14
C TYR A 87 1.88 -5.34 -9.61
N MET A 88 2.44 -4.46 -8.78
CA MET A 88 2.73 -3.05 -9.09
C MET A 88 4.04 -2.62 -8.44
N VAL A 89 4.61 -1.54 -8.98
CA VAL A 89 5.71 -0.78 -8.37
C VAL A 89 5.12 0.41 -7.63
N SER A 90 5.65 0.71 -6.46
CA SER A 90 5.28 1.89 -5.69
C SER A 90 6.50 2.57 -5.08
N ARG A 91 6.41 3.90 -4.91
CA ARG A 91 7.42 4.72 -4.25
C ARG A 91 6.93 5.06 -2.84
N GLN A 92 7.75 4.78 -1.83
CA GLN A 92 7.60 5.32 -0.49
C GLN A 92 8.29 6.68 -0.46
N VAL A 93 7.57 7.72 -0.12
CA VAL A 93 8.06 9.11 -0.22
C VAL A 93 7.77 9.87 1.07
N VAL A 94 8.46 10.99 1.24
CA VAL A 94 8.18 11.97 2.28
C VAL A 94 7.40 13.13 1.69
N ALA A 95 6.37 13.57 2.40
CA ALA A 95 5.64 14.80 2.11
C ALA A 95 5.77 15.79 3.27
N VAL A 96 5.82 17.06 2.90
CA VAL A 96 5.92 18.21 3.79
C VAL A 96 4.93 19.29 3.35
N ASN A 97 4.64 20.28 4.20
CA ASN A 97 3.93 21.46 3.73
C ASN A 97 4.76 22.19 2.68
N ALA A 98 4.15 22.62 1.58
CA ALA A 98 4.86 23.23 0.46
C ALA A 98 5.64 24.49 0.87
N ASP A 99 5.17 25.22 1.90
CA ASP A 99 5.76 26.44 2.40
C ASP A 99 6.79 26.22 3.54
N SER A 100 7.11 24.96 3.87
CA SER A 100 7.97 24.61 5.02
C SER A 100 9.45 24.94 4.83
N GLY A 101 9.90 25.14 3.58
CA GLY A 101 11.33 25.28 3.24
C GLY A 101 12.13 23.97 3.31
N ILE A 102 11.48 22.81 3.57
CA ILE A 102 12.09 21.49 3.54
C ILE A 102 12.07 20.99 2.09
N GLU A 103 13.24 20.77 1.48
CA GLU A 103 13.35 20.38 0.06
C GLU A 103 13.98 19.02 -0.15
N THR A 104 14.77 18.56 0.80
CA THR A 104 15.53 17.30 0.72
C THR A 104 15.33 16.45 1.98
N LEU A 105 15.71 15.16 1.92
CA LEU A 105 15.71 14.31 3.12
C LEU A 105 16.63 14.87 4.21
N ALA A 106 17.74 15.49 3.86
CA ALA A 106 18.67 16.07 4.83
C ALA A 106 18.04 17.22 5.65
N ASP A 107 17.09 17.96 5.09
CA ASP A 107 16.40 19.07 5.79
C ASP A 107 15.46 18.56 6.89
N LEU A 108 15.23 17.27 6.98
CA LEU A 108 14.44 16.64 8.04
C LEU A 108 15.18 16.53 9.38
N ALA A 109 16.47 16.94 9.44
CA ALA A 109 17.24 16.93 10.68
C ALA A 109 16.54 17.76 11.77
N GLY A 110 16.29 17.13 12.92
CA GLY A 110 15.62 17.76 14.07
C GLY A 110 14.13 18.05 13.87
N LYS A 111 13.52 17.63 12.76
CA LYS A 111 12.09 17.81 12.47
C LYS A 111 11.24 16.71 13.09
N THR A 112 9.94 16.96 13.18
CA THR A 112 8.95 15.96 13.62
C THR A 112 8.41 15.22 12.42
N MET A 113 8.65 13.91 12.39
CA MET A 113 8.14 12.98 11.38
C MET A 113 6.97 12.17 11.95
N MET A 114 5.92 11.99 11.17
CA MET A 114 4.83 11.08 11.53
C MET A 114 4.58 10.04 10.46
N VAL A 115 4.31 8.82 10.88
CA VAL A 115 4.03 7.66 10.03
C VAL A 115 2.84 6.86 10.57
N GLN A 116 2.33 5.94 9.78
CA GLN A 116 1.42 4.91 10.30
C GLN A 116 2.23 3.75 10.89
N SER A 117 1.76 3.22 12.02
CA SER A 117 2.37 2.06 12.70
C SER A 117 2.45 0.83 11.79
N THR A 118 3.51 0.05 11.96
CA THR A 118 3.77 -1.22 11.26
C THR A 118 3.83 -1.12 9.73
N THR A 119 4.13 0.09 9.22
CA THR A 119 4.34 0.33 7.79
C THR A 119 5.83 0.33 7.42
N LYS A 120 6.10 0.29 6.13
CA LYS A 120 7.49 0.28 5.64
C LYS A 120 8.28 1.56 5.99
N PRO A 121 7.72 2.77 5.90
CA PRO A 121 8.40 3.97 6.37
C PRO A 121 8.79 3.90 7.86
N GLU A 122 7.90 3.41 8.73
CA GLU A 122 8.23 3.24 10.14
C GLU A 122 9.41 2.29 10.33
N GLU A 123 9.42 1.13 9.65
CA GLU A 123 10.53 0.18 9.70
C GLU A 123 11.86 0.82 9.28
N ILE A 124 11.87 1.59 8.18
CA ILE A 124 13.06 2.29 7.68
C ILE A 124 13.60 3.27 8.73
N PHE A 125 12.70 4.07 9.32
CA PHE A 125 13.11 5.09 10.28
C PHE A 125 13.57 4.49 11.61
N LEU A 126 12.91 3.45 12.10
CA LEU A 126 13.31 2.75 13.32
C LEU A 126 14.63 1.97 13.15
N ALA A 127 14.90 1.43 11.97
CA ALA A 127 16.16 0.76 11.67
C ALA A 127 17.35 1.73 11.70
N GLY A 128 17.14 2.98 11.26
CA GLY A 128 18.17 4.03 11.28
C GLY A 128 19.44 3.70 10.50
N THR A 129 19.33 2.85 9.49
CA THR A 129 20.49 2.34 8.72
C THR A 129 20.70 3.08 7.40
N ASP A 130 19.74 3.85 6.94
CA ASP A 130 19.85 4.62 5.71
C ASP A 130 20.60 5.95 5.98
N PRO A 131 21.83 6.12 5.43
CA PRO A 131 22.64 7.30 5.71
C PRO A 131 22.07 8.60 5.11
N ARG A 132 21.08 8.51 4.22
CA ARG A 132 20.41 9.69 3.63
C ARG A 132 19.43 10.32 4.61
N ILE A 133 18.98 9.56 5.62
CA ILE A 133 17.95 9.96 6.57
C ILE A 133 18.61 10.50 7.83
N PRO A 134 18.44 11.80 8.14
CA PRO A 134 19.02 12.39 9.34
C PRO A 134 18.25 11.96 10.59
N GLN A 135 18.82 12.26 11.74
CA GLN A 135 18.12 12.10 13.01
C GLN A 135 16.98 13.11 13.12
N PHE A 136 15.77 12.61 13.33
CA PHE A 136 14.60 13.44 13.61
C PHE A 136 14.64 13.98 15.02
N GLY A 137 13.97 15.11 15.25
CA GLY A 137 13.67 15.60 16.59
C GLY A 137 12.68 14.69 17.29
N GLU A 138 11.68 14.20 16.54
CA GLU A 138 10.66 13.27 17.03
C GLU A 138 10.15 12.40 15.88
N LEU A 139 9.93 11.12 16.16
CA LEU A 139 9.23 10.18 15.28
C LEU A 139 7.93 9.74 15.96
N LEU A 140 6.81 10.06 15.37
CA LEU A 140 5.47 9.73 15.85
C LEU A 140 4.85 8.66 14.98
N SER A 141 4.10 7.74 15.59
CA SER A 141 3.34 6.72 14.89
C SER A 141 1.87 6.77 15.29
N ALA A 142 0.98 6.55 14.31
CA ALA A 142 -0.45 6.45 14.52
C ALA A 142 -0.99 5.15 13.93
N GLU A 143 -2.00 4.56 14.55
CA GLU A 143 -2.68 3.37 14.02
C GLU A 143 -3.45 3.69 12.74
N ASP A 144 -4.15 4.83 12.72
CA ASP A 144 -4.92 5.30 11.59
C ASP A 144 -4.09 6.24 10.70
N ARG A 145 -3.97 5.89 9.44
CA ARG A 145 -3.24 6.65 8.41
C ARG A 145 -3.77 8.07 8.25
N SER A 146 -5.06 8.30 8.40
CA SER A 146 -5.67 9.62 8.22
C SER A 146 -5.13 10.65 9.21
N VAL A 147 -4.68 10.20 10.37
CA VAL A 147 -4.10 11.06 11.42
C VAL A 147 -2.84 11.75 10.92
N GLN A 148 -1.91 11.03 10.25
CA GLN A 148 -0.68 11.66 9.76
C GLN A 148 -0.95 12.78 8.74
N TYR A 149 -1.92 12.58 7.83
CA TYR A 149 -2.29 13.60 6.86
C TYR A 149 -2.88 14.84 7.54
N ALA A 150 -3.78 14.64 8.49
CA ALA A 150 -4.39 15.72 9.24
C ALA A 150 -3.35 16.51 10.05
N MET A 151 -2.43 15.81 10.71
CA MET A 151 -1.36 16.43 11.51
C MET A 151 -0.41 17.27 10.65
N LEU A 152 -0.05 16.79 9.45
CA LEU A 152 0.74 17.59 8.51
C LEU A 152 -0.05 18.80 8.01
N ASN A 153 -1.30 18.60 7.62
CA ASN A 153 -2.15 19.68 7.09
C ASN A 153 -2.40 20.80 8.11
N CYS A 154 -2.46 20.45 9.40
CA CYS A 154 -2.60 21.43 10.49
C CYS A 154 -1.25 21.99 10.98
N GLY A 155 -0.11 21.54 10.47
CA GLY A 155 1.21 21.99 10.86
C GLY A 155 1.68 21.48 12.24
N TYR A 156 1.05 20.42 12.78
CA TYR A 156 1.50 19.80 14.04
C TYR A 156 2.74 18.92 13.87
N VAL A 157 2.97 18.42 12.67
CA VAL A 157 4.20 17.71 12.30
C VAL A 157 4.81 18.36 11.06
N ASP A 158 6.13 18.21 10.89
CA ASP A 158 6.86 18.80 9.77
C ASP A 158 6.79 17.94 8.51
N ALA A 159 6.68 16.62 8.68
CA ALA A 159 6.72 15.66 7.60
C ALA A 159 5.93 14.39 7.91
N ILE A 160 5.49 13.73 6.83
CA ILE A 160 4.87 12.39 6.85
C ILE A 160 5.52 11.52 5.79
N ALA A 161 5.36 10.20 5.91
CA ALA A 161 5.83 9.27 4.89
C ALA A 161 4.79 8.19 4.59
N ALA A 162 4.58 7.94 3.30
CA ALA A 162 3.64 6.95 2.78
C ALA A 162 3.90 6.64 1.30
N HIS A 163 3.09 5.78 0.70
CA HIS A 163 3.09 5.58 -0.74
C HIS A 163 2.69 6.85 -1.50
N GLU A 164 3.46 7.20 -2.53
CA GLU A 164 3.28 8.43 -3.32
C GLU A 164 1.86 8.60 -3.85
N ALA A 165 1.28 7.55 -4.43
CA ALA A 165 -0.07 7.60 -4.99
C ALA A 165 -1.13 7.94 -3.93
N ALA A 166 -0.95 7.51 -2.69
CA ALA A 166 -1.86 7.81 -1.59
C ALA A 166 -1.74 9.27 -1.13
N ILE A 167 -0.53 9.80 -1.07
CA ILE A 167 -0.31 11.22 -0.74
C ILE A 167 -0.90 12.11 -1.83
N LEU A 168 -0.64 11.81 -3.11
CA LEU A 168 -1.20 12.54 -4.24
C LEU A 168 -2.73 12.53 -4.23
N ARG A 169 -3.33 11.38 -3.90
CA ARG A 169 -4.78 11.26 -3.78
C ARG A 169 -5.32 12.13 -2.65
N TYR A 170 -4.70 12.12 -1.48
CA TYR A 170 -5.10 13.00 -0.37
C TYR A 170 -4.98 14.48 -0.73
N MET A 171 -3.88 14.88 -1.39
CA MET A 171 -3.69 16.25 -1.85
C MET A 171 -4.83 16.69 -2.78
N GLN A 172 -5.26 15.82 -3.69
CA GLN A 172 -6.36 16.09 -4.61
C GLN A 172 -7.71 16.18 -3.89
N ASP A 173 -8.02 15.20 -3.03
CA ASP A 173 -9.33 15.11 -2.36
C ASP A 173 -9.54 16.23 -1.33
N CYS A 174 -8.49 16.65 -0.64
CA CYS A 174 -8.54 17.64 0.43
C CYS A 174 -7.97 19.01 0.03
N ASN A 175 -7.55 19.19 -1.21
CA ASN A 175 -6.85 20.40 -1.67
C ASN A 175 -5.67 20.78 -0.73
N ALA A 176 -4.92 19.78 -0.27
CA ALA A 176 -3.82 19.98 0.66
C ALA A 176 -2.58 20.54 -0.05
N ASN A 177 -1.95 21.56 0.54
CA ASN A 177 -0.77 22.20 -0.01
C ASN A 177 0.51 21.50 0.44
N PHE A 178 0.67 20.23 0.03
CA PHE A 178 1.87 19.45 0.31
C PHE A 178 2.86 19.51 -0.85
N ARG A 179 4.12 19.26 -0.52
CA ARG A 179 5.19 18.97 -1.47
C ARG A 179 5.73 17.58 -1.14
N ILE A 180 5.83 16.73 -2.16
CA ILE A 180 6.52 15.45 -2.07
C ILE A 180 8.00 15.71 -2.37
N LEU A 181 8.90 15.23 -1.51
CA LEU A 181 10.33 15.30 -1.74
C LEU A 181 10.71 14.43 -2.95
N GLU A 182 11.60 14.94 -3.79
CA GLU A 182 11.97 14.29 -5.05
C GLU A 182 12.62 12.92 -4.83
N GLU A 183 13.49 12.84 -3.82
CA GLU A 183 14.20 11.61 -3.47
C GLU A 183 13.28 10.67 -2.67
N PRO A 184 12.98 9.46 -3.19
CA PRO A 184 12.15 8.50 -2.48
C PRO A 184 12.92 7.85 -1.33
N LEU A 185 12.21 7.42 -0.31
CA LEU A 185 12.75 6.54 0.73
C LEU A 185 13.08 5.16 0.15
N LEU A 186 12.17 4.65 -0.66
CA LEU A 186 12.25 3.33 -1.24
C LEU A 186 11.38 3.26 -2.50
N VAL A 187 11.87 2.56 -3.52
CA VAL A 187 11.04 2.05 -4.63
C VAL A 187 10.85 0.57 -4.40
N THR A 188 9.62 0.11 -4.30
CA THR A 188 9.30 -1.24 -3.85
C THR A 188 8.24 -1.90 -4.72
N GLY A 189 8.32 -3.23 -4.81
CA GLY A 189 7.22 -4.04 -5.31
C GLY A 189 6.13 -4.21 -4.24
N ILE A 190 4.88 -4.11 -4.65
CA ILE A 190 3.75 -4.42 -3.79
C ILE A 190 3.10 -5.73 -4.20
N GLY A 191 2.67 -6.50 -3.22
CA GLY A 191 2.18 -7.86 -3.42
C GLY A 191 0.99 -8.20 -2.52
N VAL A 192 0.49 -9.40 -2.73
CA VAL A 192 -0.56 -10.02 -1.92
C VAL A 192 0.09 -11.06 -1.02
N ALA A 193 -0.20 -11.03 0.27
CA ALA A 193 0.40 -11.89 1.27
C ALA A 193 -0.60 -12.91 1.81
N PHE A 194 -0.29 -14.19 1.64
CA PHE A 194 -0.98 -15.32 2.28
C PHE A 194 -0.18 -15.81 3.49
N ALA A 195 -0.81 -16.50 4.42
CA ALA A 195 -0.11 -17.11 5.54
C ALA A 195 0.91 -18.13 5.06
N LEU A 196 2.06 -18.25 5.74
CA LEU A 196 3.10 -19.25 5.40
C LEU A 196 2.56 -20.68 5.44
N ASN A 197 1.61 -20.97 6.32
CA ASN A 197 0.97 -22.27 6.47
C ASN A 197 -0.24 -22.49 5.57
N ASP A 198 -0.53 -21.58 4.64
CA ASP A 198 -1.61 -21.79 3.67
C ASP A 198 -1.21 -22.84 2.63
N THR A 199 -1.95 -23.94 2.59
CA THR A 199 -1.68 -25.08 1.71
C THR A 199 -2.71 -25.22 0.60
N ARG A 200 -3.60 -24.23 0.42
CA ARG A 200 -4.70 -24.29 -0.56
C ARG A 200 -4.25 -24.05 -2.01
N GLY A 201 -2.99 -23.62 -2.21
CA GLY A 201 -2.45 -23.29 -3.53
C GLY A 201 -3.06 -22.02 -4.14
N LEU A 202 -3.62 -21.14 -3.31
CA LEU A 202 -4.22 -19.89 -3.78
C LEU A 202 -3.17 -18.90 -4.30
N ASP A 203 -1.98 -18.89 -3.71
CA ASP A 203 -0.84 -18.09 -4.14
C ASP A 203 -0.36 -18.47 -5.54
N GLU A 204 -0.26 -19.78 -5.84
CA GLU A 204 0.11 -20.28 -7.17
C GLU A 204 -0.93 -19.89 -8.22
N LYS A 205 -2.22 -20.13 -7.91
CA LYS A 205 -3.34 -19.78 -8.81
C LYS A 205 -3.42 -18.29 -9.06
N LEU A 206 -3.22 -17.46 -8.02
CA LEU A 206 -3.26 -16.01 -8.16
C LEU A 206 -2.07 -15.50 -8.98
N THR A 207 -0.89 -16.11 -8.83
CA THR A 207 0.30 -15.80 -9.65
C THR A 207 0.02 -16.05 -11.13
N GLU A 208 -0.56 -17.21 -11.48
CA GLU A 208 -0.96 -17.53 -12.86
C GLU A 208 -2.02 -16.56 -13.39
N THR A 209 -2.98 -16.20 -12.53
CA THR A 209 -4.05 -15.26 -12.89
C THR A 209 -3.50 -13.85 -13.15
N PHE A 210 -2.56 -13.38 -12.34
CA PHE A 210 -1.88 -12.10 -12.58
C PHE A 210 -1.10 -12.10 -13.90
N ALA A 211 -0.40 -13.18 -14.22
CA ALA A 211 0.28 -13.32 -15.50
C ALA A 211 -0.70 -13.22 -16.67
N ALA A 212 -1.87 -13.89 -16.58
CA ALA A 212 -2.92 -13.79 -17.59
C ALA A 212 -3.50 -12.37 -17.70
N MET A 213 -3.78 -11.71 -16.57
CA MET A 213 -4.30 -10.32 -16.54
C MET A 213 -3.30 -9.29 -17.09
N ARG A 214 -2.01 -9.55 -16.97
CA ARG A 214 -0.97 -8.73 -17.63
C ARG A 214 -0.96 -8.97 -19.13
N ALA A 215 -0.98 -10.21 -19.55
CA ALA A 215 -0.90 -10.61 -20.95
C ALA A 215 -2.08 -10.11 -21.79
N ASP A 216 -3.30 -10.10 -21.21
CA ASP A 216 -4.51 -9.63 -21.90
C ASP A 216 -4.79 -8.12 -21.72
N GLY A 217 -3.95 -7.40 -20.97
CA GLY A 217 -4.05 -5.96 -20.76
C GLY A 217 -5.04 -5.54 -19.67
N THR A 218 -5.71 -6.46 -18.98
CA THR A 218 -6.69 -6.17 -17.93
C THR A 218 -6.03 -5.41 -16.77
N MET A 219 -4.82 -5.80 -16.36
CA MET A 219 -4.10 -5.12 -15.29
C MET A 219 -3.87 -3.64 -15.61
N LYS A 220 -3.39 -3.34 -16.83
CA LYS A 220 -3.18 -1.96 -17.31
C LYS A 220 -4.49 -1.17 -17.36
N GLN A 221 -5.56 -1.80 -17.83
CA GLN A 221 -6.87 -1.16 -17.91
C GLN A 221 -7.40 -0.78 -16.52
N ILE A 222 -7.26 -1.66 -15.53
CA ILE A 222 -7.70 -1.41 -14.15
C ILE A 222 -6.89 -0.27 -13.54
N VAL A 223 -5.56 -0.35 -13.56
CA VAL A 223 -4.69 0.69 -12.98
C VAL A 223 -4.92 2.05 -13.64
N GLY A 224 -5.14 2.06 -14.95
CA GLY A 224 -5.41 3.28 -15.73
C GLY A 224 -6.73 3.99 -15.41
N LYS A 225 -7.67 3.34 -14.70
CA LYS A 225 -8.87 4.02 -14.19
C LYS A 225 -8.55 5.01 -13.06
N TYR A 226 -7.47 4.76 -12.32
CA TYR A 226 -7.14 5.46 -11.08
C TYR A 226 -5.89 6.31 -11.17
N LEU A 227 -4.90 5.88 -11.96
CA LEU A 227 -3.59 6.50 -12.06
C LEU A 227 -3.29 6.90 -13.50
N PRO A 228 -2.77 8.11 -13.75
CA PRO A 228 -2.21 8.47 -15.04
C PRO A 228 -0.95 7.61 -15.28
N ASP A 229 -0.65 7.33 -16.53
CA ASP A 229 0.51 6.55 -16.95
C ASP A 229 0.62 5.19 -16.25
N PRO A 230 -0.38 4.30 -16.38
CA PRO A 230 -0.43 3.03 -15.64
C PRO A 230 0.78 2.13 -15.91
N GLU A 231 1.44 2.24 -17.06
CA GLU A 231 2.64 1.47 -17.39
C GLU A 231 3.76 1.71 -16.39
N LYS A 232 3.96 2.95 -15.96
CA LYS A 232 4.96 3.32 -14.93
C LYS A 232 4.84 2.50 -13.65
N TYR A 233 3.62 2.13 -13.27
CA TYR A 233 3.35 1.36 -12.06
C TYR A 233 3.38 -0.15 -12.28
N LEU A 234 3.46 -0.60 -13.53
CA LEU A 234 3.45 -2.02 -13.94
C LEU A 234 4.82 -2.54 -14.39
N GLU A 235 5.86 -1.71 -14.39
CA GLU A 235 7.25 -2.06 -14.72
C GLU A 235 7.94 -2.81 -13.56
N VAL A 236 7.33 -3.91 -13.11
CA VAL A 236 7.80 -4.67 -11.95
C VAL A 236 9.14 -5.40 -12.21
N ASP A 237 9.45 -5.68 -13.47
CA ASP A 237 10.72 -6.32 -13.87
C ASP A 237 11.92 -5.35 -13.77
N ALA A 238 11.67 -4.05 -13.61
CA ALA A 238 12.70 -3.05 -13.40
C ALA A 238 13.12 -2.90 -11.94
N LEU A 239 12.45 -3.58 -11.02
CA LEU A 239 12.86 -3.64 -9.61
C LEU A 239 14.13 -4.50 -9.51
N GLU A 240 15.19 -3.93 -8.95
CA GLU A 240 16.37 -4.72 -8.60
C GLU A 240 16.02 -5.72 -7.48
N PRO A 241 16.55 -6.95 -7.56
CA PRO A 241 16.28 -7.99 -6.56
C PRO A 241 16.90 -7.67 -5.20
#